data_dba3ae432215908fc1c94ee60143364d
#
_entry.id   dba3ae432215908fc1c94ee60143364d
#
_cell.length_a   1.000
_cell.length_b   1.000
_cell.length_c   1.000
_cell.angle_alpha   90.00
_cell.angle_beta   90.00
_cell.angle_gamma   90.00
#
_symmetry.space_group_name_H-M   'P 1'
#
loop_
_entity.id
_entity.type
_entity.pdbx_description
1 polymer ?
#
loop_
_entity_poly.entity_id
_entity_poly.type
_entity_poly.pdbx_seq_one_letter_code
_entity_poly.pdbx_strand_id
1 'polypeptide(L)'
;MYDGKGWRSFKVKFRFLLSLMLILCILSVPSAQAAEKKSSVLYEGIITRRYPNSYTNVYDRMDSETGKVIKTMNAGNKIQILDVYPGWVAIKVGSGVGYVMRHRIDVTSNPDPVHTPDYPIVFMPYYAVIDRDVEVKADKTAESDTLSLLTAGARVAIEGFEDGWAVVIHKRVYGYINTNDLTEILPVAADIETSDGSQPISVFNSFYNNNPDRIVNLGVCCKYISVVLQPGQTMNFNNMVSPFSAANGYRLAPVLVDGGTKMGYGGGSCQVSSTLWDALMQLPGITVLRRNPHGDNAASYLPHGMDAASGTDTQNFIFRNDYDFPIRIDASTHDFALFVAIYKEI
;
A
#
# COMPACT_ATOMS: atom_id res chain seq x y z
N MET A 1 -50.87 50.18 37.03
CA MET A 1 -50.95 50.91 35.74
C MET A 1 -49.53 51.33 35.38
N TYR A 2 -48.90 50.56 34.60
CA TYR A 2 -47.86 51.03 33.59
C TYR A 2 -47.60 49.88 32.64
N ASP A 3 -47.66 50.22 31.42
CA ASP A 3 -47.86 49.42 30.24
C ASP A 3 -46.53 48.81 29.74
N GLY A 4 -46.59 47.51 29.49
CA GLY A 4 -45.43 46.79 28.95
C GLY A 4 -45.50 46.69 27.43
N LYS A 5 -44.79 47.54 26.73
CA LYS A 5 -44.51 47.34 25.31
C LYS A 5 -43.09 47.84 24.95
N GLY A 6 -42.21 46.97 24.56
CA GLY A 6 -40.96 47.40 23.93
C GLY A 6 -39.76 46.51 24.06
N TRP A 7 -39.91 45.15 23.86
CA TRP A 7 -38.72 44.29 23.76
C TRP A 7 -39.00 43.09 22.87
N ARG A 8 -39.32 43.29 21.59
CA ARG A 8 -39.43 42.19 20.58
C ARG A 8 -38.89 42.55 19.21
N SER A 9 -37.87 43.40 19.10
CA SER A 9 -37.40 43.76 17.74
C SER A 9 -35.87 43.60 17.51
N PHE A 10 -35.12 43.06 18.48
CA PHE A 10 -33.64 43.01 18.33
C PHE A 10 -33.05 41.60 18.19
N LYS A 11 -33.87 40.53 18.26
CA LYS A 11 -33.35 39.16 18.17
C LYS A 11 -33.45 38.48 16.80
N VAL A 12 -34.03 39.12 15.80
CA VAL A 12 -34.23 38.51 14.47
C VAL A 12 -33.15 38.92 13.47
N LYS A 13 -32.43 40.01 13.67
CA LYS A 13 -31.40 40.50 12.74
C LYS A 13 -30.01 39.87 12.96
N PHE A 14 -29.76 39.23 14.08
CA PHE A 14 -28.44 38.65 14.39
C PHE A 14 -28.34 37.16 13.94
N ARG A 15 -29.44 36.49 13.64
CA ARG A 15 -29.43 35.10 13.13
C ARG A 15 -29.24 35.01 11.62
N PHE A 16 -29.52 36.08 10.89
CA PHE A 16 -29.34 36.08 9.41
C PHE A 16 -27.92 36.44 8.96
N LEU A 17 -27.09 37.07 9.78
CA LEU A 17 -25.70 37.36 9.44
C LEU A 17 -24.75 36.21 9.75
N LEU A 18 -25.08 35.30 10.67
CA LEU A 18 -24.26 34.10 10.94
C LEU A 18 -24.51 32.98 9.90
N SER A 19 -25.69 32.96 9.29
CA SER A 19 -25.99 31.97 8.23
C SER A 19 -25.36 32.33 6.89
N LEU A 20 -25.03 33.58 6.65
CA LEU A 20 -24.40 34.01 5.39
C LEU A 20 -22.86 33.89 5.43
N MET A 21 -22.25 33.83 6.61
CA MET A 21 -20.81 33.58 6.75
C MET A 21 -20.43 32.09 6.76
N LEU A 22 -21.39 31.18 7.04
CA LEU A 22 -21.14 29.74 6.98
C LEU A 22 -21.34 29.15 5.58
N ILE A 23 -21.94 29.90 4.65
CA ILE A 23 -22.15 29.44 3.26
C ILE A 23 -21.00 29.89 2.32
N LEU A 24 -20.12 30.81 2.76
CA LEU A 24 -18.98 31.25 1.96
C LEU A 24 -17.68 30.48 2.20
N CYS A 25 -17.66 29.51 3.13
CA CYS A 25 -16.47 28.67 3.39
C CYS A 25 -16.55 27.28 2.76
N ILE A 26 -17.58 26.98 1.93
CA ILE A 26 -17.73 25.65 1.29
C ILE A 26 -17.50 25.70 -0.24
N LEU A 27 -17.01 26.82 -0.78
CA LEU A 27 -16.74 26.92 -2.21
C LEU A 27 -15.32 27.42 -2.52
N SER A 28 -14.32 26.77 -1.93
CA SER A 28 -12.99 26.73 -2.53
C SER A 28 -12.46 25.30 -2.46
N VAL A 29 -13.12 24.40 -3.20
CA VAL A 29 -12.41 23.27 -3.76
C VAL A 29 -11.38 23.91 -4.70
N PRO A 30 -10.07 23.77 -4.48
CA PRO A 30 -9.11 24.20 -5.47
C PRO A 30 -9.48 23.42 -6.74
N SER A 31 -9.99 24.08 -7.77
CA SER A 31 -9.95 23.56 -9.10
C SER A 31 -8.48 23.23 -9.33
N ALA A 32 -8.15 21.95 -9.38
CA ALA A 32 -6.85 21.52 -9.84
C ALA A 32 -6.71 22.03 -11.27
N GLN A 33 -6.16 23.21 -11.41
CA GLN A 33 -5.61 23.69 -12.66
C GLN A 33 -4.46 22.75 -12.93
N ALA A 34 -4.75 21.70 -13.72
CA ALA A 34 -3.74 20.86 -14.29
C ALA A 34 -2.81 21.80 -15.07
N ALA A 35 -1.69 22.16 -14.45
CA ALA A 35 -0.58 22.73 -15.19
C ALA A 35 -0.31 21.72 -16.32
N GLU A 36 -0.27 22.19 -17.57
CA GLU A 36 0.20 21.46 -18.73
C GLU A 36 1.69 21.08 -18.51
N LYS A 37 1.93 20.12 -17.65
CA LYS A 37 3.18 19.42 -17.58
C LYS A 37 3.19 18.50 -18.79
N LYS A 38 4.07 18.76 -19.76
CA LYS A 38 4.37 17.88 -20.87
C LYS A 38 4.54 16.48 -20.27
N SER A 39 3.50 15.65 -20.33
CA SER A 39 3.44 14.40 -19.58
C SER A 39 4.41 13.41 -20.22
N SER A 40 5.59 13.30 -19.63
CA SER A 40 6.46 12.16 -19.90
C SER A 40 5.77 10.90 -19.36
N VAL A 41 5.84 9.82 -20.12
CA VAL A 41 5.39 8.51 -19.65
C VAL A 41 6.31 8.12 -18.48
N LEU A 42 5.71 7.88 -17.30
CA LEU A 42 6.44 7.42 -16.12
C LEU A 42 6.67 5.92 -16.16
N TYR A 43 5.62 5.15 -16.50
CA TYR A 43 5.66 3.70 -16.51
C TYR A 43 4.90 3.15 -17.71
N GLU A 44 5.29 1.95 -18.16
CA GLU A 44 4.45 1.10 -19.00
C GLU A 44 3.69 0.12 -18.08
N GLY A 45 2.45 -0.20 -18.44
CA GLY A 45 1.64 -1.10 -17.66
C GLY A 45 0.60 -1.83 -18.50
N ILE A 46 -0.17 -2.67 -17.84
CA ILE A 46 -1.33 -3.34 -18.41
C ILE A 46 -2.52 -3.21 -17.48
N ILE A 47 -3.73 -3.27 -18.04
CA ILE A 47 -4.92 -3.55 -17.24
C ILE A 47 -4.75 -4.94 -16.64
N THR A 48 -4.87 -5.05 -15.32
CA THR A 48 -4.57 -6.29 -14.59
C THR A 48 -5.33 -7.49 -15.13
N ARG A 49 -4.69 -8.66 -15.16
CA ARG A 49 -5.31 -9.94 -15.49
C ARG A 49 -5.82 -10.69 -14.27
N ARG A 50 -5.68 -10.13 -13.07
CA ARG A 50 -6.17 -10.73 -11.81
C ARG A 50 -7.69 -10.86 -11.76
N TYR A 51 -8.40 -10.13 -12.63
CA TYR A 51 -9.84 -10.24 -12.81
C TYR A 51 -10.13 -10.83 -14.21
N PRO A 52 -10.17 -12.16 -14.36
CA PRO A 52 -10.42 -12.79 -15.64
C PRO A 52 -11.79 -12.38 -16.20
N ASN A 53 -11.85 -12.09 -17.50
CA ASN A 53 -13.04 -11.63 -18.22
C ASN A 53 -13.61 -10.27 -17.76
N SER A 54 -12.86 -9.48 -16.99
CA SER A 54 -13.28 -8.16 -16.56
C SER A 54 -12.79 -7.07 -17.51
N TYR A 55 -13.54 -6.01 -17.56
CA TYR A 55 -13.13 -4.74 -18.15
C TYR A 55 -12.92 -3.71 -17.05
N THR A 56 -12.18 -2.67 -17.37
CA THR A 56 -11.93 -1.54 -16.48
C THR A 56 -12.37 -0.27 -17.14
N ASN A 57 -13.12 0.55 -16.42
CA ASN A 57 -13.53 1.86 -16.88
C ASN A 57 -12.37 2.86 -16.69
N VAL A 58 -12.21 3.73 -17.67
CA VAL A 58 -11.34 4.90 -17.64
C VAL A 58 -12.21 6.11 -17.50
N TYR A 59 -11.97 6.94 -16.50
CA TYR A 59 -12.78 8.10 -16.16
C TYR A 59 -12.11 9.41 -16.59
N ASP A 60 -12.91 10.47 -16.72
CA ASP A 60 -12.44 11.84 -17.03
C ASP A 60 -11.86 12.53 -15.78
N ARG A 61 -12.10 11.98 -14.59
CA ARG A 61 -11.61 12.45 -13.28
C ARG A 61 -11.41 11.29 -12.31
N MET A 62 -10.72 11.54 -11.19
CA MET A 62 -10.46 10.56 -10.12
C MET A 62 -11.68 10.38 -9.21
N ASP A 63 -12.81 9.99 -9.79
CA ASP A 63 -14.08 9.75 -9.10
C ASP A 63 -14.91 8.77 -9.93
N SER A 64 -15.25 7.62 -9.34
CA SER A 64 -16.03 6.57 -10.02
C SER A 64 -17.54 6.79 -9.94
N GLU A 65 -18.01 7.63 -9.03
CA GLU A 65 -19.45 7.89 -8.84
C GLU A 65 -19.93 9.04 -9.74
N THR A 66 -19.14 10.11 -9.84
CA THR A 66 -19.50 11.31 -10.60
C THR A 66 -18.70 11.47 -11.89
N GLY A 67 -17.62 10.70 -12.05
CA GLY A 67 -16.77 10.71 -13.25
C GLY A 67 -17.45 10.09 -14.45
N LYS A 68 -17.25 10.71 -15.61
CA LYS A 68 -17.73 10.17 -16.89
C LYS A 68 -16.77 9.08 -17.38
N VAL A 69 -17.29 7.90 -17.72
CA VAL A 69 -16.52 6.88 -18.42
C VAL A 69 -16.18 7.35 -19.83
N ILE A 70 -14.90 7.58 -20.12
CA ILE A 70 -14.40 8.04 -21.43
C ILE A 70 -13.86 6.89 -22.29
N LYS A 71 -13.54 5.75 -21.67
CA LYS A 71 -13.06 4.53 -22.33
C LYS A 71 -13.29 3.33 -21.44
N THR A 72 -13.44 2.16 -22.06
CA THR A 72 -13.41 0.86 -21.39
C THR A 72 -12.26 0.04 -21.95
N MET A 73 -11.50 -0.63 -21.09
CA MET A 73 -10.32 -1.40 -21.46
C MET A 73 -10.39 -2.82 -20.88
N ASN A 74 -10.00 -3.80 -21.68
CA ASN A 74 -9.99 -5.21 -21.25
C ASN A 74 -8.70 -5.57 -20.53
N ALA A 75 -8.76 -6.61 -19.71
CA ALA A 75 -7.60 -7.21 -19.07
C ALA A 75 -6.49 -7.50 -20.08
N GLY A 76 -5.25 -7.12 -19.74
CA GLY A 76 -4.08 -7.26 -20.61
C GLY A 76 -3.88 -6.13 -21.64
N ASN A 77 -4.81 -5.17 -21.77
CA ASN A 77 -4.56 -3.99 -22.60
C ASN A 77 -3.37 -3.20 -22.07
N LYS A 78 -2.43 -2.87 -22.96
CA LYS A 78 -1.27 -2.03 -22.63
C LYS A 78 -1.69 -0.60 -22.37
N ILE A 79 -1.06 0.03 -21.39
CA ILE A 79 -1.28 1.42 -20.98
C ILE A 79 0.04 2.16 -20.78
N GLN A 80 0.01 3.47 -20.93
CA GLN A 80 1.09 4.38 -20.58
C GLN A 80 0.67 5.18 -19.35
N ILE A 81 1.38 5.03 -18.26
CA ILE A 81 1.12 5.69 -16.97
C ILE A 81 1.84 7.03 -16.98
N LEU A 82 1.09 8.09 -16.74
CA LEU A 82 1.56 9.48 -16.76
C LEU A 82 1.77 10.04 -15.37
N ASP A 83 0.99 9.56 -14.39
CA ASP A 83 1.08 9.96 -12.99
C ASP A 83 0.38 8.96 -12.09
N VAL A 84 0.71 8.95 -10.79
CA VAL A 84 0.14 8.04 -9.79
C VAL A 84 -0.38 8.87 -8.62
N TYR A 85 -1.61 8.58 -8.22
CA TYR A 85 -2.31 9.24 -7.11
C TYR A 85 -2.81 8.19 -6.12
N PRO A 86 -3.15 8.56 -4.88
CA PRO A 86 -3.83 7.66 -3.95
C PRO A 86 -5.08 7.03 -4.57
N GLY A 87 -5.09 5.70 -4.71
CA GLY A 87 -6.20 4.94 -5.31
C GLY A 87 -6.39 5.09 -6.82
N TRP A 88 -5.65 5.97 -7.51
CA TRP A 88 -5.84 6.27 -8.93
C TRP A 88 -4.52 6.34 -9.71
N VAL A 89 -4.62 6.13 -11.02
CA VAL A 89 -3.52 6.28 -11.96
C VAL A 89 -3.99 7.10 -13.16
N ALA A 90 -3.22 8.12 -13.53
CA ALA A 90 -3.41 8.84 -14.78
C ALA A 90 -2.77 8.06 -15.93
N ILE A 91 -3.52 7.77 -16.96
CA ILE A 91 -3.05 7.06 -18.15
C ILE A 91 -3.28 7.88 -19.43
N LYS A 92 -2.47 7.61 -20.45
CA LYS A 92 -2.64 8.21 -21.76
C LYS A 92 -3.83 7.59 -22.49
N VAL A 93 -4.75 8.43 -22.96
CA VAL A 93 -5.91 8.01 -23.74
C VAL A 93 -5.98 8.89 -25.00
N GLY A 94 -5.51 8.37 -26.14
CA GLY A 94 -5.35 9.17 -27.36
C GLY A 94 -4.37 10.33 -27.12
N SER A 95 -4.84 11.57 -27.34
CA SER A 95 -4.07 12.79 -27.04
C SER A 95 -4.34 13.34 -25.63
N GLY A 96 -5.25 12.74 -24.87
CA GLY A 96 -5.67 13.20 -23.54
C GLY A 96 -5.24 12.28 -22.42
N VAL A 97 -5.73 12.59 -21.23
CA VAL A 97 -5.52 11.85 -19.99
C VAL A 97 -6.83 11.23 -19.53
N GLY A 98 -6.77 10.02 -19.02
CA GLY A 98 -7.87 9.37 -18.33
C GLY A 98 -7.39 8.78 -17.02
N TYR A 99 -8.30 8.47 -16.13
CA TYR A 99 -8.00 7.98 -14.78
C TYR A 99 -8.57 6.57 -14.60
N VAL A 100 -7.75 5.69 -14.03
CA VAL A 100 -8.11 4.30 -13.74
C VAL A 100 -7.82 4.04 -12.26
N MET A 101 -8.66 3.26 -11.61
CA MET A 101 -8.40 2.83 -10.24
C MET A 101 -7.09 2.02 -10.17
N ARG A 102 -6.24 2.33 -9.19
CA ARG A 102 -4.89 1.79 -9.10
C ARG A 102 -4.85 0.26 -9.04
N HIS A 103 -5.76 -0.37 -8.31
CA HIS A 103 -5.84 -1.84 -8.19
C HIS A 103 -6.19 -2.56 -9.50
N ARG A 104 -6.58 -1.83 -10.55
CA ARG A 104 -6.87 -2.36 -11.88
C ARG A 104 -5.67 -2.37 -12.82
N ILE A 105 -4.48 -2.00 -12.33
CA ILE A 105 -3.29 -1.84 -13.16
C ILE A 105 -2.13 -2.66 -12.59
N ASP A 106 -1.43 -3.37 -13.47
CA ASP A 106 -0.10 -3.92 -13.22
C ASP A 106 0.93 -3.08 -13.99
N VAL A 107 1.94 -2.58 -13.30
CA VAL A 107 3.07 -1.88 -13.92
C VAL A 107 4.03 -2.93 -14.47
N THR A 108 4.41 -2.83 -15.73
CA THR A 108 5.24 -3.82 -16.41
C THR A 108 6.64 -3.33 -16.72
N SER A 109 6.84 -2.04 -16.94
CA SER A 109 8.17 -1.44 -17.11
C SER A 109 8.13 0.06 -16.90
N ASN A 110 9.28 0.62 -16.57
CA ASN A 110 9.50 2.06 -16.55
C ASN A 110 10.38 2.46 -17.74
N PRO A 111 10.02 3.49 -18.49
CA PRO A 111 10.89 4.04 -19.52
C PRO A 111 12.18 4.67 -18.98
N ASP A 112 12.24 5.01 -17.70
CA ASP A 112 13.46 5.48 -17.02
C ASP A 112 14.20 4.30 -16.36
N PRO A 113 15.29 3.77 -16.96
CA PRO A 113 15.99 2.60 -16.43
C PRO A 113 16.72 2.86 -15.10
N VAL A 114 16.81 4.11 -14.63
CA VAL A 114 17.51 4.46 -13.38
C VAL A 114 16.64 4.18 -12.15
N HIS A 115 15.31 4.12 -12.30
CA HIS A 115 14.37 4.09 -11.16
C HIS A 115 13.39 2.92 -11.15
N THR A 116 13.54 1.90 -12.02
CA THR A 116 12.55 0.84 -12.05
C THR A 116 13.05 -0.57 -12.07
N PRO A 117 12.44 -1.32 -11.19
CA PRO A 117 12.48 -2.77 -11.25
C PRO A 117 11.66 -3.30 -12.46
N ASP A 118 12.09 -4.44 -13.04
CA ASP A 118 11.38 -5.19 -14.09
C ASP A 118 10.11 -5.89 -13.61
N TYR A 119 9.42 -5.39 -12.59
CA TYR A 119 8.29 -6.03 -11.94
C TYR A 119 7.21 -5.04 -11.52
N PRO A 120 5.98 -5.52 -11.27
CA PRO A 120 4.86 -4.66 -10.92
C PRO A 120 5.11 -3.88 -9.64
N ILE A 121 4.95 -2.56 -9.67
CA ILE A 121 4.89 -1.72 -8.49
C ILE A 121 3.43 -1.62 -8.07
N VAL A 122 3.16 -1.90 -6.80
CA VAL A 122 1.84 -1.75 -6.20
C VAL A 122 1.88 -0.58 -5.23
N PHE A 123 0.88 0.30 -5.31
CA PHE A 123 0.74 1.44 -4.40
C PHE A 123 -0.38 1.19 -3.41
N MET A 124 -0.12 1.42 -2.13
CA MET A 124 -1.06 1.26 -1.02
C MET A 124 -1.37 2.63 -0.42
N PRO A 125 -2.37 3.36 -0.94
CA PRO A 125 -2.67 4.72 -0.48
C PRO A 125 -3.34 4.77 0.89
N TYR A 126 -3.79 3.63 1.41
CA TYR A 126 -4.46 3.55 2.70
C TYR A 126 -4.01 2.30 3.47
N TYR A 127 -4.29 2.30 4.76
CA TYR A 127 -4.23 1.12 5.61
C TYR A 127 -5.31 1.20 6.69
N ALA A 128 -5.64 0.05 7.26
CA ALA A 128 -6.54 -0.03 8.40
C ALA A 128 -5.83 -0.64 9.61
N VAL A 129 -6.21 -0.18 10.79
CA VAL A 129 -5.92 -0.83 12.07
C VAL A 129 -7.18 -1.56 12.50
N ILE A 130 -7.07 -2.87 12.67
CA ILE A 130 -8.20 -3.73 13.00
C ILE A 130 -8.49 -3.64 14.50
N ASP A 131 -9.72 -3.37 14.88
CA ASP A 131 -10.17 -3.23 16.29
C ASP A 131 -11.06 -4.38 16.77
N ARG A 132 -11.49 -5.24 15.84
CA ARG A 132 -12.31 -6.44 16.07
C ARG A 132 -12.00 -7.51 15.04
N ASP A 133 -12.60 -8.68 15.17
CA ASP A 133 -12.46 -9.73 14.17
C ASP A 133 -13.06 -9.30 12.83
N VAL A 134 -12.26 -9.38 11.76
CA VAL A 134 -12.61 -8.96 10.41
C VAL A 134 -12.19 -10.03 9.41
N GLU A 135 -13.11 -10.43 8.54
CA GLU A 135 -12.84 -11.40 7.49
C GLU A 135 -12.30 -10.75 6.21
N VAL A 136 -11.24 -11.33 5.68
CA VAL A 136 -10.78 -11.06 4.31
C VAL A 136 -11.48 -12.05 3.40
N LYS A 137 -12.37 -11.59 2.54
CA LYS A 137 -13.21 -12.39 1.65
C LYS A 137 -12.57 -12.59 0.28
N ALA A 138 -12.91 -13.66 -0.41
CA ALA A 138 -12.44 -13.96 -1.75
C ALA A 138 -13.13 -13.13 -2.85
N ASP A 139 -14.33 -12.61 -2.57
CA ASP A 139 -15.11 -11.75 -3.45
C ASP A 139 -15.89 -10.73 -2.60
N LYS A 140 -16.48 -9.72 -3.24
CA LYS A 140 -17.23 -8.62 -2.63
C LYS A 140 -18.65 -9.05 -2.22
N THR A 141 -18.75 -10.11 -1.45
CA THR A 141 -19.99 -10.63 -0.88
C THR A 141 -19.71 -11.34 0.44
N ALA A 142 -20.64 -11.21 1.39
CA ALA A 142 -20.51 -11.84 2.71
C ALA A 142 -20.50 -13.38 2.63
N GLU A 143 -21.11 -13.92 1.61
CA GLU A 143 -21.25 -15.38 1.39
C GLU A 143 -20.02 -15.99 0.74
N SER A 144 -19.07 -15.18 0.24
CA SER A 144 -17.85 -15.72 -0.38
C SER A 144 -16.91 -16.35 0.65
N ASP A 145 -16.00 -17.17 0.17
CA ASP A 145 -15.00 -17.85 1.01
C ASP A 145 -14.17 -16.83 1.80
N THR A 146 -13.88 -17.16 3.06
CA THR A 146 -12.97 -16.38 3.91
C THR A 146 -11.54 -16.82 3.65
N LEU A 147 -10.72 -15.90 3.15
CA LEU A 147 -9.30 -16.12 2.86
C LEU A 147 -8.43 -16.04 4.12
N SER A 148 -8.74 -15.11 5.02
CA SER A 148 -8.09 -14.91 6.31
C SER A 148 -9.02 -14.24 7.30
N LEU A 149 -8.79 -14.49 8.58
CA LEU A 149 -9.40 -13.76 9.70
C LEU A 149 -8.31 -12.84 10.29
N LEU A 150 -8.61 -11.57 10.40
CA LEU A 150 -7.80 -10.58 11.10
C LEU A 150 -8.46 -10.28 12.44
N THR A 151 -7.67 -10.15 13.51
CA THR A 151 -8.18 -9.80 14.83
C THR A 151 -7.68 -8.43 15.28
N ALA A 152 -8.24 -7.94 16.38
CA ALA A 152 -7.86 -6.63 16.93
C ALA A 152 -6.36 -6.48 17.14
N GLY A 153 -5.77 -5.41 16.62
CA GLY A 153 -4.34 -5.11 16.59
C GLY A 153 -3.65 -5.41 15.25
N ALA A 154 -4.27 -6.18 14.36
CA ALA A 154 -3.73 -6.38 13.01
C ALA A 154 -3.75 -5.08 12.21
N ARG A 155 -2.79 -4.93 11.29
CA ARG A 155 -2.73 -3.84 10.33
C ARG A 155 -2.78 -4.42 8.91
N VAL A 156 -3.55 -3.79 8.03
CA VAL A 156 -3.68 -4.23 6.64
C VAL A 156 -3.58 -3.05 5.69
N ALA A 157 -2.75 -3.17 4.66
CA ALA A 157 -2.61 -2.20 3.59
C ALA A 157 -3.77 -2.33 2.59
N ILE A 158 -4.31 -1.21 2.13
CA ILE A 158 -5.47 -1.13 1.25
C ILE A 158 -5.03 -0.48 -0.06
N GLU A 159 -5.24 -1.17 -1.17
CA GLU A 159 -4.91 -0.71 -2.52
C GLU A 159 -5.97 0.26 -3.07
N GLY A 160 -7.21 0.14 -2.61
CA GLY A 160 -8.33 0.97 -3.05
C GLY A 160 -9.65 0.47 -2.49
N PHE A 161 -10.73 1.07 -2.99
CA PHE A 161 -12.10 0.70 -2.61
C PHE A 161 -12.94 0.41 -3.83
N GLU A 162 -13.83 -0.57 -3.73
CA GLU A 162 -14.73 -0.97 -4.80
C GLU A 162 -16.06 -1.45 -4.20
N ASP A 163 -17.18 -0.79 -4.55
CA ASP A 163 -18.54 -1.18 -4.16
C ASP A 163 -18.72 -1.38 -2.64
N GLY A 164 -18.10 -0.54 -1.80
CA GLY A 164 -18.16 -0.64 -0.33
C GLY A 164 -17.20 -1.68 0.27
N TRP A 165 -16.26 -2.20 -0.52
CA TRP A 165 -15.22 -3.12 -0.08
C TRP A 165 -13.84 -2.51 -0.22
N ALA A 166 -13.00 -2.67 0.79
CA ALA A 166 -11.59 -2.38 0.72
C ALA A 166 -10.86 -3.51 -0.01
N VAL A 167 -10.03 -3.15 -1.00
CA VAL A 167 -9.27 -4.09 -1.81
C VAL A 167 -7.89 -4.27 -1.20
N VAL A 168 -7.54 -5.49 -0.87
CA VAL A 168 -6.25 -5.88 -0.27
C VAL A 168 -5.56 -6.94 -1.11
N ILE A 169 -4.24 -7.04 -1.05
CA ILE A 169 -3.51 -8.13 -1.69
C ILE A 169 -3.39 -9.28 -0.70
N HIS A 170 -4.11 -10.37 -0.96
CA HIS A 170 -4.02 -11.59 -0.19
C HIS A 170 -3.24 -12.67 -0.96
N LYS A 171 -1.96 -12.84 -0.61
CA LYS A 171 -1.08 -13.78 -1.34
C LYS A 171 -1.03 -13.46 -2.84
N ARG A 172 -1.51 -14.33 -3.70
CA ARG A 172 -1.51 -14.17 -5.18
C ARG A 172 -2.84 -13.69 -5.76
N VAL A 173 -3.80 -13.33 -4.90
CA VAL A 173 -5.14 -12.89 -5.31
C VAL A 173 -5.50 -11.59 -4.59
N TYR A 174 -6.51 -10.92 -5.08
CA TYR A 174 -7.16 -9.88 -4.30
C TYR A 174 -8.05 -10.50 -3.24
N GLY A 175 -8.06 -9.87 -2.06
CA GLY A 175 -9.03 -10.10 -1.00
C GLY A 175 -9.84 -8.84 -0.77
N TYR A 176 -10.98 -8.98 -0.13
CA TYR A 176 -11.93 -7.90 0.08
C TYR A 176 -12.35 -7.84 1.54
N ILE A 177 -12.35 -6.64 2.12
CA ILE A 177 -12.85 -6.39 3.47
C ILE A 177 -14.02 -5.42 3.35
N ASN A 178 -15.17 -5.75 3.95
CA ASN A 178 -16.29 -4.84 3.97
C ASN A 178 -15.91 -3.57 4.73
N THR A 179 -16.09 -2.40 4.12
CA THR A 179 -15.70 -1.13 4.74
C THR A 179 -16.46 -0.82 6.03
N ASN A 180 -17.67 -1.38 6.22
CA ASN A 180 -18.43 -1.26 7.46
C ASN A 180 -17.81 -2.02 8.64
N ASP A 181 -16.91 -2.97 8.37
CA ASP A 181 -16.17 -3.72 9.38
C ASP A 181 -14.88 -3.03 9.78
N LEU A 182 -14.48 -1.96 9.09
CA LEU A 182 -13.30 -1.16 9.36
C LEU A 182 -13.67 0.11 10.11
N THR A 183 -13.22 0.23 11.36
CA THR A 183 -13.50 1.40 12.20
C THR A 183 -12.63 2.58 11.81
N GLU A 184 -11.38 2.32 11.45
CA GLU A 184 -10.42 3.35 11.12
C GLU A 184 -9.65 3.00 9.84
N ILE A 185 -9.84 3.83 8.81
CA ILE A 185 -9.08 3.78 7.56
C ILE A 185 -8.20 5.02 7.52
N LEU A 186 -6.90 4.79 7.50
CA LEU A 186 -5.88 5.83 7.61
C LEU A 186 -5.19 6.03 6.26
N PRO A 187 -4.95 7.27 5.84
CA PRO A 187 -4.21 7.54 4.61
C PRO A 187 -2.70 7.33 4.81
N VAL A 188 -2.05 6.94 3.73
CA VAL A 188 -0.61 7.09 3.54
C VAL A 188 -0.35 8.53 3.06
N ALA A 189 0.76 9.13 3.44
CA ALA A 189 1.08 10.50 3.05
C ALA A 189 1.08 10.63 1.51
N ALA A 190 0.24 11.55 1.01
CA ALA A 190 0.11 11.77 -0.43
C ALA A 190 1.33 12.48 -1.04
N ASP A 191 2.04 13.26 -0.22
CA ASP A 191 3.25 13.98 -0.60
C ASP A 191 4.35 13.72 0.43
N ILE A 192 5.40 13.05 -0.02
CA ILE A 192 6.55 12.65 0.82
C ILE A 192 7.34 13.88 1.27
N GLU A 193 7.48 14.88 0.39
CA GLU A 193 8.30 16.07 0.66
C GLU A 193 7.72 16.91 1.81
N THR A 194 6.39 17.09 1.80
CA THR A 194 5.68 17.90 2.81
C THR A 194 5.19 17.11 4.02
N SER A 195 5.39 15.78 4.03
CA SER A 195 5.01 14.93 5.17
C SER A 195 5.70 15.37 6.46
N ASP A 196 4.93 15.50 7.54
CA ASP A 196 5.38 15.82 8.90
C ASP A 196 5.79 14.56 9.70
N GLY A 197 5.85 13.39 9.07
CA GLY A 197 6.21 12.12 9.70
C GLY A 197 5.11 11.47 10.55
N SER A 198 3.96 12.11 10.73
CA SER A 198 2.83 11.54 11.49
C SER A 198 2.16 10.38 10.77
N GLN A 199 2.15 10.40 9.44
CA GLN A 199 1.64 9.34 8.58
C GLN A 199 2.79 8.58 7.93
N PRO A 200 2.62 7.27 7.67
CA PRO A 200 3.59 6.54 6.85
C PRO A 200 3.63 7.11 5.43
N ILE A 201 4.82 7.13 4.83
CA ILE A 201 5.02 7.51 3.42
C ILE A 201 4.84 6.32 2.47
N SER A 202 4.86 5.10 2.99
CA SER A 202 4.42 3.88 2.32
C SER A 202 4.07 2.79 3.32
N VAL A 203 3.20 1.88 2.91
CA VAL A 203 2.84 0.68 3.67
C VAL A 203 2.73 -0.52 2.73
N PHE A 204 2.95 -1.71 3.29
CA PHE A 204 2.63 -2.97 2.61
C PHE A 204 2.37 -4.06 3.64
N ASN A 205 1.58 -5.07 3.28
CA ASN A 205 1.42 -6.26 4.10
C ASN A 205 1.46 -7.54 3.26
N SER A 206 1.83 -8.63 3.90
CA SER A 206 1.66 -9.98 3.38
C SER A 206 1.00 -10.88 4.40
N PHE A 207 0.27 -11.90 3.92
CA PHE A 207 -0.42 -12.84 4.78
C PHE A 207 0.39 -14.13 4.93
N TYR A 208 0.43 -14.67 6.14
CA TYR A 208 1.12 -15.92 6.45
C TYR A 208 0.17 -17.00 6.99
N ASN A 209 0.61 -18.25 6.95
CA ASN A 209 -0.14 -19.39 7.47
C ASN A 209 0.18 -19.61 8.95
N ASN A 210 -0.73 -20.29 9.66
CA ASN A 210 -0.54 -20.66 11.06
C ASN A 210 0.54 -21.75 11.19
N ASN A 211 1.76 -21.30 11.45
CA ASN A 211 2.89 -22.12 11.86
C ASN A 211 3.59 -21.40 13.03
N PRO A 212 3.41 -21.83 14.27
CA PRO A 212 3.85 -21.10 15.46
C PRO A 212 5.34 -20.74 15.46
N ASP A 213 6.21 -21.68 15.07
CA ASP A 213 7.66 -21.43 15.06
C ASP A 213 8.07 -20.46 13.95
N ARG A 214 7.40 -20.53 12.78
CA ARG A 214 7.60 -19.58 11.71
C ARG A 214 7.12 -18.17 12.10
N ILE A 215 6.00 -18.06 12.81
CA ILE A 215 5.46 -16.78 13.29
C ILE A 215 6.45 -16.10 14.24
N VAL A 216 7.07 -16.86 15.16
CA VAL A 216 8.14 -16.36 16.01
C VAL A 216 9.29 -15.79 15.17
N ASN A 217 9.72 -16.51 14.14
CA ASN A 217 10.80 -16.05 13.26
C ASN A 217 10.45 -14.77 12.51
N LEU A 218 9.21 -14.64 12.02
CA LEU A 218 8.72 -13.40 11.38
C LEU A 218 8.83 -12.22 12.37
N GLY A 219 8.35 -12.38 13.61
CA GLY A 219 8.42 -11.36 14.64
C GLY A 219 9.86 -10.97 15.01
N VAL A 220 10.77 -11.94 15.10
CA VAL A 220 12.20 -11.69 15.33
C VAL A 220 12.80 -10.88 14.18
N CYS A 221 12.54 -11.26 12.93
CA CYS A 221 13.00 -10.49 11.78
C CYS A 221 12.44 -9.06 11.78
N CYS A 222 11.13 -8.91 12.02
CA CYS A 222 10.49 -7.59 12.09
C CYS A 222 11.16 -6.69 13.13
N LYS A 223 11.47 -7.23 14.32
CA LYS A 223 12.18 -6.50 15.36
C LYS A 223 13.56 -6.01 14.90
N TYR A 224 14.33 -6.84 14.19
CA TYR A 224 15.67 -6.47 13.75
C TYR A 224 15.66 -5.44 12.61
N ILE A 225 14.64 -5.43 11.75
CA ILE A 225 14.57 -4.46 10.64
C ILE A 225 13.84 -3.16 11.00
N SER A 226 13.20 -3.08 12.17
CA SER A 226 12.53 -1.86 12.63
C SER A 226 13.56 -0.88 13.19
N VAL A 227 14.13 -0.09 12.28
CA VAL A 227 15.23 0.84 12.53
C VAL A 227 15.03 2.16 11.80
N VAL A 228 15.80 3.18 12.17
CA VAL A 228 15.93 4.44 11.43
C VAL A 228 17.16 4.36 10.54
N LEU A 229 17.00 4.70 9.26
CA LEU A 229 18.08 4.80 8.29
C LEU A 229 18.32 6.26 7.93
N GLN A 230 19.54 6.73 8.17
CA GLN A 230 19.96 8.08 7.85
C GLN A 230 20.07 8.30 6.33
N PRO A 231 20.06 9.57 5.83
CA PRO A 231 20.39 9.89 4.45
C PRO A 231 21.67 9.21 3.97
N GLY A 232 21.63 8.57 2.81
CA GLY A 232 22.75 7.84 2.22
C GLY A 232 23.08 6.49 2.88
N GLN A 233 22.41 6.13 3.98
CA GLN A 233 22.69 4.87 4.68
C GLN A 233 22.14 3.68 3.91
N THR A 234 22.94 2.61 3.86
CA THR A 234 22.58 1.34 3.25
C THR A 234 22.14 0.33 4.30
N MET A 235 21.01 -0.34 4.06
CA MET A 235 20.60 -1.53 4.81
C MET A 235 20.96 -2.79 4.04
N ASN A 236 21.61 -3.72 4.71
CA ASN A 236 21.83 -5.08 4.25
C ASN A 236 20.94 -6.00 5.09
N PHE A 237 19.87 -6.54 4.51
CA PHE A 237 18.89 -7.33 5.24
C PHE A 237 19.51 -8.53 5.94
N ASN A 238 20.34 -9.31 5.26
CA ASN A 238 20.97 -10.47 5.89
C ASN A 238 21.81 -10.09 7.11
N ASN A 239 22.54 -8.98 7.06
CA ASN A 239 23.35 -8.53 8.19
C ASN A 239 22.50 -8.10 9.39
N MET A 240 21.28 -7.58 9.13
CA MET A 240 20.37 -7.16 10.19
C MET A 240 19.76 -8.34 10.93
N VAL A 241 19.39 -9.40 10.22
CA VAL A 241 18.62 -10.52 10.78
C VAL A 241 19.46 -11.73 11.18
N SER A 242 20.71 -11.82 10.73
CA SER A 242 21.61 -12.95 11.10
C SER A 242 22.42 -12.66 12.37
N PRO A 243 22.98 -13.72 12.97
CA PRO A 243 22.87 -15.13 12.58
C PRO A 243 21.52 -15.74 12.98
N PHE A 244 20.99 -16.59 12.10
CA PHE A 244 19.80 -17.38 12.39
C PHE A 244 20.10 -18.48 13.40
N SER A 245 19.81 -18.23 14.65
CA SER A 245 20.12 -19.15 15.77
C SER A 245 19.09 -19.05 16.89
N ALA A 246 19.01 -20.09 17.71
CA ALA A 246 18.17 -20.07 18.91
C ALA A 246 18.58 -18.95 19.89
N ALA A 247 19.87 -18.63 19.98
CA ALA A 247 20.37 -17.54 20.83
C ALA A 247 19.83 -16.15 20.41
N ASN A 248 19.53 -15.95 19.14
CA ASN A 248 18.93 -14.73 18.61
C ASN A 248 17.38 -14.79 18.58
N GLY A 249 16.76 -15.79 19.21
CA GLY A 249 15.32 -15.92 19.33
C GLY A 249 14.65 -16.67 18.19
N TYR A 250 15.40 -17.18 17.22
CA TYR A 250 14.83 -17.97 16.12
C TYR A 250 14.49 -19.39 16.54
N ARG A 251 13.50 -19.96 15.84
CA ARG A 251 13.05 -21.34 16.00
C ARG A 251 13.25 -22.13 14.71
N LEU A 252 13.28 -23.45 14.85
CA LEU A 252 13.33 -24.35 13.70
C LEU A 252 11.99 -24.33 12.97
N ALA A 253 12.00 -23.88 11.73
CA ALA A 253 10.83 -23.82 10.86
C ALA A 253 11.22 -24.25 9.42
N PRO A 254 10.27 -24.53 8.53
CA PRO A 254 10.59 -24.86 7.15
C PRO A 254 11.33 -23.71 6.45
N VAL A 255 12.49 -24.02 5.86
CA VAL A 255 13.29 -23.16 5.00
C VAL A 255 13.42 -23.79 3.61
N LEU A 256 13.41 -22.95 2.57
CA LEU A 256 13.65 -23.39 1.19
C LEU A 256 15.16 -23.49 0.96
N VAL A 257 15.62 -24.66 0.50
CA VAL A 257 17.04 -24.91 0.17
C VAL A 257 17.09 -25.82 -1.05
N ASP A 258 17.78 -25.37 -2.08
CA ASP A 258 18.02 -26.14 -3.32
C ASP A 258 16.75 -26.74 -3.95
N GLY A 259 15.67 -25.94 -3.96
CA GLY A 259 14.37 -26.35 -4.54
C GLY A 259 13.54 -27.28 -3.66
N GLY A 260 14.02 -27.63 -2.44
CA GLY A 260 13.31 -28.43 -1.46
C GLY A 260 13.07 -27.67 -0.15
N THR A 261 12.44 -28.35 0.80
CA THR A 261 12.17 -27.79 2.14
C THR A 261 12.88 -28.63 3.20
N LYS A 262 13.59 -27.97 4.11
CA LYS A 262 14.16 -28.60 5.32
C LYS A 262 13.89 -27.73 6.56
N MET A 263 14.03 -28.32 7.74
CA MET A 263 13.95 -27.56 8.99
C MET A 263 15.24 -26.80 9.23
N GLY A 264 15.12 -25.49 9.49
CA GLY A 264 16.24 -24.59 9.78
C GLY A 264 15.81 -23.38 10.59
N TYR A 265 16.76 -22.71 11.23
CA TYR A 265 16.49 -21.45 11.90
C TYR A 265 16.22 -20.33 10.88
N GLY A 266 15.32 -19.39 11.21
CA GLY A 266 15.02 -18.24 10.34
C GLY A 266 14.01 -18.53 9.23
N GLY A 267 13.35 -19.71 9.23
CA GLY A 267 12.26 -19.98 8.29
C GLY A 267 11.17 -18.91 8.39
N GLY A 268 10.93 -18.20 7.29
CA GLY A 268 10.03 -17.03 7.22
C GLY A 268 10.73 -15.71 6.87
N SER A 269 12.05 -15.59 7.07
CA SER A 269 12.80 -14.34 6.82
C SER A 269 12.58 -13.76 5.42
N CYS A 270 12.50 -14.59 4.40
CA CYS A 270 12.21 -14.16 3.04
C CYS A 270 10.84 -13.49 2.87
N GLN A 271 9.85 -13.82 3.70
CA GLN A 271 8.58 -13.09 3.67
C GLN A 271 8.74 -11.68 4.24
N VAL A 272 9.57 -11.51 5.27
CA VAL A 272 9.84 -10.20 5.85
C VAL A 272 10.62 -9.33 4.87
N SER A 273 11.69 -9.88 4.24
CA SER A 273 12.45 -9.12 3.23
C SER A 273 11.60 -8.75 2.01
N SER A 274 10.69 -9.62 1.58
CA SER A 274 9.78 -9.34 0.46
C SER A 274 8.75 -8.27 0.80
N THR A 275 8.13 -8.34 1.98
CA THR A 275 7.14 -7.33 2.40
C THR A 275 7.79 -5.96 2.61
N LEU A 276 9.02 -5.93 3.16
CA LEU A 276 9.81 -4.70 3.26
C LEU A 276 10.13 -4.15 1.87
N TRP A 277 10.54 -5.02 0.94
CA TRP A 277 10.84 -4.62 -0.42
C TRP A 277 9.63 -3.99 -1.11
N ASP A 278 8.43 -4.59 -1.02
CA ASP A 278 7.20 -4.04 -1.61
C ASP A 278 6.80 -2.68 -0.99
N ALA A 279 7.01 -2.48 0.30
CA ALA A 279 6.82 -1.17 0.92
C ALA A 279 7.79 -0.13 0.35
N LEU A 280 9.08 -0.48 0.21
CA LEU A 280 10.11 0.44 -0.28
C LEU A 280 9.98 0.76 -1.77
N MET A 281 9.46 -0.16 -2.59
CA MET A 281 9.31 0.06 -4.04
C MET A 281 8.22 1.08 -4.41
N GLN A 282 7.45 1.54 -3.43
CA GLN A 282 6.52 2.65 -3.60
C GLN A 282 7.21 4.02 -3.47
N LEU A 283 8.49 4.05 -3.08
CA LEU A 283 9.25 5.24 -2.69
C LEU A 283 10.33 5.56 -3.73
N PRO A 284 10.25 6.71 -4.41
CA PRO A 284 11.24 7.08 -5.45
C PRO A 284 12.64 7.36 -4.89
N GLY A 285 12.77 7.71 -3.61
CA GLY A 285 14.07 7.99 -2.95
C GLY A 285 14.75 6.75 -2.37
N ILE A 286 14.45 5.55 -2.89
CA ILE A 286 15.10 4.30 -2.48
C ILE A 286 15.86 3.69 -3.66
N THR A 287 17.16 3.47 -3.50
CA THR A 287 17.95 2.72 -4.47
C THR A 287 18.14 1.29 -4.01
N VAL A 288 17.68 0.32 -4.82
CA VAL A 288 17.95 -1.11 -4.63
C VAL A 288 19.33 -1.46 -5.16
N LEU A 289 20.23 -1.85 -4.25
CA LEU A 289 21.59 -2.25 -4.59
C LEU A 289 21.68 -3.74 -4.89
N ARG A 290 20.82 -4.54 -4.27
CA ARG A 290 20.71 -5.98 -4.52
C ARG A 290 19.32 -6.49 -4.17
N ARG A 291 18.74 -7.24 -5.08
CA ARG A 291 17.53 -8.03 -4.84
C ARG A 291 17.65 -9.33 -5.61
N ASN A 292 17.35 -10.44 -4.98
CA ASN A 292 17.30 -11.75 -5.59
C ASN A 292 15.83 -12.24 -5.55
N PRO A 293 15.21 -12.59 -6.68
CA PRO A 293 13.89 -13.23 -6.65
C PRO A 293 14.03 -14.71 -6.26
N HIS A 294 12.95 -15.26 -5.70
CA HIS A 294 12.78 -16.71 -5.69
C HIS A 294 12.38 -17.18 -7.11
N GLY A 295 12.48 -18.46 -7.38
CA GLY A 295 11.91 -19.03 -8.60
C GLY A 295 10.38 -18.88 -8.63
N ASP A 296 9.79 -19.03 -9.81
CA ASP A 296 8.39 -18.70 -10.15
C ASP A 296 7.30 -19.21 -9.19
N ASN A 297 7.58 -20.27 -8.44
CA ASN A 297 6.59 -20.90 -7.54
C ASN A 297 6.94 -20.81 -6.05
N ALA A 298 8.06 -20.22 -5.67
CA ALA A 298 8.58 -20.35 -4.30
C ALA A 298 7.92 -19.39 -3.29
N ALA A 299 7.58 -18.16 -3.68
CA ALA A 299 6.97 -17.15 -2.80
C ALA A 299 5.45 -17.12 -2.94
N SER A 300 4.75 -18.11 -2.36
CA SER A 300 3.29 -18.21 -2.47
C SER A 300 2.51 -17.14 -1.67
N TYR A 301 3.18 -16.41 -0.82
CA TYR A 301 2.61 -15.37 0.06
C TYR A 301 2.47 -13.99 -0.59
N LEU A 302 2.94 -13.84 -1.84
CA LEU A 302 2.86 -12.61 -2.65
C LEU A 302 2.57 -12.95 -4.11
N PRO A 303 2.10 -11.98 -4.91
CA PRO A 303 2.04 -12.10 -6.36
C PRO A 303 3.42 -12.39 -6.96
N HIS A 304 3.44 -12.98 -8.16
CA HIS A 304 4.70 -13.25 -8.86
C HIS A 304 5.50 -11.98 -9.11
N GLY A 305 6.81 -12.06 -8.90
CA GLY A 305 7.72 -10.95 -9.08
C GLY A 305 7.75 -9.92 -7.94
N MET A 306 6.90 -10.09 -6.93
CA MET A 306 6.83 -9.21 -5.75
C MET A 306 7.56 -9.83 -4.54
N ASP A 307 8.72 -10.43 -4.75
CA ASP A 307 9.46 -11.11 -3.70
C ASP A 307 10.94 -10.73 -3.68
N ALA A 308 11.55 -10.81 -2.53
CA ALA A 308 12.98 -10.63 -2.31
C ALA A 308 13.53 -11.74 -1.43
N ALA A 309 14.25 -12.68 -2.03
CA ALA A 309 14.89 -13.78 -1.33
C ALA A 309 16.07 -13.28 -0.48
N SER A 310 16.25 -13.89 0.67
CA SER A 310 17.29 -13.54 1.65
C SER A 310 17.81 -14.78 2.38
N GLY A 311 18.83 -14.59 3.22
CA GLY A 311 19.29 -15.60 4.17
C GLY A 311 20.49 -16.44 3.71
N THR A 312 21.09 -16.16 2.56
CA THR A 312 22.32 -16.80 2.08
C THR A 312 23.31 -15.77 1.53
N ASP A 313 24.56 -16.16 1.30
CA ASP A 313 25.56 -15.26 0.70
C ASP A 313 25.18 -14.86 -0.74
N THR A 314 24.43 -15.70 -1.42
CA THR A 314 24.00 -15.48 -2.81
C THR A 314 22.62 -14.84 -2.92
N GLN A 315 21.81 -14.88 -1.86
CA GLN A 315 20.46 -14.31 -1.80
C GLN A 315 20.38 -13.28 -0.69
N ASN A 316 20.12 -12.02 -1.09
CA ASN A 316 20.05 -10.90 -0.16
C ASN A 316 19.21 -9.77 -0.72
N PHE A 317 18.71 -8.93 0.18
CA PHE A 317 18.08 -7.67 -0.14
C PHE A 317 18.90 -6.52 0.47
N ILE A 318 19.41 -5.64 -0.40
CA ILE A 318 20.25 -4.49 0.00
C ILE A 318 19.69 -3.25 -0.68
N PHE A 319 19.45 -2.21 0.07
CA PHE A 319 18.96 -0.94 -0.45
C PHE A 319 19.59 0.24 0.30
N ARG A 320 19.48 1.44 -0.28
CA ARG A 320 20.00 2.69 0.28
C ARG A 320 18.88 3.73 0.37
N ASN A 321 18.85 4.47 1.46
CA ASN A 321 18.02 5.66 1.60
C ASN A 321 18.70 6.83 0.88
N ASP A 322 18.15 7.26 -0.26
CA ASP A 322 18.65 8.39 -1.05
C ASP A 322 17.88 9.69 -0.78
N TYR A 323 16.90 9.67 0.12
CA TYR A 323 16.29 10.90 0.60
C TYR A 323 17.29 11.75 1.40
N ASP A 324 17.07 13.04 1.48
CA ASP A 324 17.81 13.98 2.32
C ASP A 324 17.35 14.02 3.79
N PHE A 325 16.38 13.16 4.14
CA PHE A 325 15.86 12.94 5.49
C PHE A 325 15.97 11.47 5.92
N PRO A 326 15.99 11.19 7.23
CA PRO A 326 15.96 9.82 7.72
C PRO A 326 14.61 9.17 7.44
N ILE A 327 14.61 7.85 7.20
CA ILE A 327 13.40 7.04 7.14
C ILE A 327 13.37 6.05 8.30
N ARG A 328 12.19 5.85 8.89
CA ARG A 328 11.96 4.85 9.93
C ARG A 328 11.13 3.69 9.36
N ILE A 329 11.63 2.49 9.55
CA ILE A 329 10.95 1.24 9.23
C ILE A 329 10.22 0.77 10.48
N ASP A 330 8.93 0.51 10.38
CA ASP A 330 8.09 -0.11 11.40
C ASP A 330 7.49 -1.39 10.84
N ALA A 331 7.99 -2.54 11.32
CA ALA A 331 7.56 -3.86 10.90
C ALA A 331 6.98 -4.64 12.07
N SER A 332 5.85 -5.30 11.85
CA SER A 332 5.19 -6.11 12.87
C SER A 332 4.45 -7.30 12.27
N THR A 333 4.16 -8.27 13.13
CA THR A 333 3.26 -9.40 12.83
C THR A 333 2.11 -9.40 13.82
N HIS A 334 0.90 -9.61 13.33
CA HIS A 334 -0.28 -9.84 14.13
C HIS A 334 -1.26 -10.70 13.34
N ASP A 335 -1.71 -11.80 13.93
CA ASP A 335 -2.72 -12.73 13.41
C ASP A 335 -2.78 -12.83 11.88
N PHE A 336 -1.87 -13.62 11.34
CA PHE A 336 -1.72 -13.93 9.90
C PHE A 336 -1.30 -12.76 9.00
N ALA A 337 -1.20 -11.53 9.51
CA ALA A 337 -0.71 -10.37 8.77
C ALA A 337 0.69 -9.95 9.24
N LEU A 338 1.62 -9.86 8.30
CA LEU A 338 2.90 -9.17 8.45
C LEU A 338 2.75 -7.81 7.78
N PHE A 339 2.97 -6.73 8.52
CA PHE A 339 2.80 -5.36 8.06
C PHE A 339 4.11 -4.58 8.17
N VAL A 340 4.41 -3.81 7.15
CA VAL A 340 5.55 -2.88 7.12
C VAL A 340 5.05 -1.49 6.76
N ALA A 341 5.45 -0.51 7.54
CA ALA A 341 5.25 0.91 7.26
C ALA A 341 6.60 1.63 7.22
N ILE A 342 6.73 2.56 6.30
CA ILE A 342 7.90 3.45 6.21
C ILE A 342 7.44 4.86 6.56
N TYR A 343 8.14 5.52 7.45
CA TYR A 343 7.87 6.90 7.87
C TYR A 343 9.02 7.80 7.51
N LYS A 344 8.71 9.05 7.20
CA LYS A 344 9.69 10.13 7.25
C LYS A 344 9.99 10.42 8.72
N GLU A 345 11.23 10.41 9.10
CA GLU A 345 11.66 10.78 10.47
C GLU A 345 12.11 12.24 10.46
N ILE A 346 11.68 13.01 11.47
CA ILE A 346 11.94 14.46 11.56
C ILE A 346 12.92 14.76 12.69
#